data_20df783697c9a6a3ee502def0db2ca4e
#
_entry.id   20df783697c9a6a3ee502def0db2ca4e
#
_cell.length_a   1.000
_cell.length_b   1.000
_cell.length_c   1.000
_cell.angle_alpha   90.00
_cell.angle_beta   90.00
_cell.angle_gamma   90.00
#
_symmetry.space_group_name_H-M   'P 1'
#
loop_
_entity.id
_entity.type
_entity.pdbx_description
1 polymer ?
#
loop_
_entity_poly.entity_id
_entity_poly.type
_entity_poly.pdbx_seq_one_letter_code
_entity_poly.pdbx_strand_id
1 'polypeptide(L)'
;MYHSQAQHRFDCERYPFDAIPRRVFLDTNVLNLMVKYSEHVFEQAWLPEGLDQTRAHDIEALMHVFHIGGRAPWKIVASRKTVDEIGKTPDANVRELLLDYASGLVSLPDENSAYAATLGRRLLDAPFTAALPDPSDRELIGNAIGLGCDAFCTCDRRTIVRKREYLHQLPIRVITPAEWWAHIKPWAGLWG
;
A
#
# COMPACT_ATOMS: atom_id res chain seq x y z
N MET A 1 6.02 18.19 -8.56
CA MET A 1 5.72 19.59 -8.19
C MET A 1 4.69 20.16 -9.13
N TYR A 2 3.97 21.22 -8.72
CA TYR A 2 3.02 21.93 -9.58
C TYR A 2 3.69 23.19 -10.17
N HIS A 3 3.58 23.35 -11.48
CA HIS A 3 4.04 24.55 -12.21
C HIS A 3 2.87 25.42 -12.68
N SER A 4 1.63 24.99 -12.46
CA SER A 4 0.42 25.66 -12.94
C SER A 4 -0.70 25.55 -11.91
N GLN A 5 -1.31 26.70 -11.58
CA GLN A 5 -2.49 26.73 -10.70
C GLN A 5 -3.69 25.99 -11.32
N ALA A 6 -3.83 26.02 -12.65
CA ALA A 6 -4.91 25.32 -13.34
C ALA A 6 -4.79 23.79 -13.15
N GLN A 7 -3.56 23.26 -13.31
CA GLN A 7 -3.30 21.85 -13.07
C GLN A 7 -3.55 21.45 -11.62
N HIS A 8 -3.06 22.26 -10.68
CA HIS A 8 -3.29 22.01 -9.26
C HIS A 8 -4.78 21.98 -8.92
N ARG A 9 -5.57 22.95 -9.40
CA ARG A 9 -7.02 22.98 -9.19
C ARG A 9 -7.70 21.74 -9.75
N PHE A 10 -7.35 21.36 -10.98
CA PHE A 10 -7.87 20.15 -11.62
C PHE A 10 -7.58 18.88 -10.77
N ASP A 11 -6.36 18.75 -10.26
CA ASP A 11 -5.99 17.62 -9.42
C ASP A 11 -6.69 17.65 -8.05
N CYS A 12 -6.90 18.83 -7.45
CA CYS A 12 -7.70 18.98 -6.22
C CYS A 12 -9.16 18.54 -6.41
N GLU A 13 -9.76 18.88 -7.55
CA GLU A 13 -11.13 18.46 -7.90
C GLU A 13 -11.20 16.94 -8.13
N ARG A 14 -10.19 16.39 -8.82
CA ARG A 14 -10.10 14.95 -9.11
C ARG A 14 -9.80 14.09 -7.88
N TYR A 15 -9.00 14.61 -6.97
CA TYR A 15 -8.54 13.93 -5.76
C TYR A 15 -8.86 14.81 -4.52
N PRO A 16 -10.12 14.87 -4.10
CA PRO A 16 -10.52 15.71 -2.98
C PRO A 16 -9.84 15.27 -1.68
N PHE A 17 -9.59 16.22 -0.78
CA PHE A 17 -8.88 15.98 0.47
C PHE A 17 -9.51 14.85 1.32
N ASP A 18 -10.84 14.80 1.37
CA ASP A 18 -11.56 13.78 2.13
C ASP A 18 -11.44 12.37 1.53
N ALA A 19 -10.98 12.25 0.27
CA ALA A 19 -10.72 10.98 -0.38
C ALA A 19 -9.31 10.44 -0.13
N ILE A 20 -8.43 11.17 0.58
CA ILE A 20 -7.10 10.66 0.97
C ILE A 20 -7.29 9.50 1.94
N PRO A 21 -6.71 8.32 1.67
CA PRO A 21 -6.76 7.21 2.62
C PRO A 21 -6.03 7.57 3.91
N ARG A 22 -6.69 7.38 5.05
CA ARG A 22 -6.11 7.66 6.37
C ARG A 22 -5.48 6.44 7.02
N ARG A 23 -5.92 5.25 6.64
CA ARG A 23 -5.39 3.99 7.13
C ARG A 23 -5.15 3.05 5.96
N VAL A 24 -3.88 2.82 5.64
CA VAL A 24 -3.46 2.09 4.45
C VAL A 24 -2.80 0.78 4.85
N PHE A 25 -3.34 -0.32 4.37
CA PHE A 25 -2.71 -1.63 4.50
C PHE A 25 -1.66 -1.80 3.41
N LEU A 26 -0.44 -2.18 3.79
CA LEU A 26 0.62 -2.49 2.83
C LEU A 26 0.66 -4.00 2.56
N ASP A 27 0.50 -4.33 1.29
CA ASP A 27 0.73 -5.67 0.80
C ASP A 27 2.23 -6.04 0.87
N THR A 28 2.53 -7.32 1.02
CA THR A 28 3.89 -7.85 1.11
C THR A 28 4.77 -7.43 -0.07
N ASN A 29 4.20 -7.31 -1.28
CA ASN A 29 4.95 -6.88 -2.44
C ASN A 29 5.36 -5.39 -2.40
N VAL A 30 4.59 -4.52 -1.72
CA VAL A 30 4.96 -3.12 -1.47
C VAL A 30 6.11 -3.05 -0.47
N LEU A 31 6.05 -3.83 0.61
CA LEU A 31 7.13 -3.93 1.60
C LEU A 31 8.43 -4.43 0.95
N ASN A 32 8.34 -5.46 0.09
CA ASN A 32 9.48 -5.93 -0.70
C ASN A 32 10.09 -4.82 -1.56
N LEU A 33 9.26 -3.98 -2.18
CA LEU A 33 9.71 -2.86 -2.99
C LEU A 33 10.44 -1.83 -2.14
N MET A 34 9.89 -1.49 -0.97
CA MET A 34 10.46 -0.52 -0.02
C MET A 34 11.81 -0.97 0.51
N VAL A 35 11.96 -2.23 0.91
CA VAL A 35 13.23 -2.78 1.40
C VAL A 35 14.26 -2.83 0.29
N LYS A 36 13.88 -3.33 -0.89
CA LYS A 36 14.79 -3.46 -2.04
C LYS A 36 15.33 -2.10 -2.51
N TYR A 37 14.56 -1.05 -2.40
CA TYR A 37 14.90 0.31 -2.86
C TYR A 37 14.90 1.31 -1.71
N SER A 38 15.29 0.88 -0.51
CA SER A 38 15.24 1.67 0.72
C SER A 38 16.03 2.97 0.62
N GLU A 39 17.23 2.94 0.03
CA GLU A 39 18.04 4.14 -0.19
C GLU A 39 17.31 5.19 -1.04
N HIS A 40 16.55 4.78 -2.06
CA HIS A 40 15.74 5.72 -2.83
C HIS A 40 14.52 6.19 -2.05
N VAL A 41 13.79 5.27 -1.43
CA VAL A 41 12.51 5.58 -0.75
C VAL A 41 12.72 6.49 0.46
N PHE A 42 13.79 6.29 1.23
CA PHE A 42 14.00 7.00 2.49
C PHE A 42 15.14 8.03 2.43
N GLU A 43 16.14 7.81 1.59
CA GLU A 43 17.33 8.67 1.50
C GLU A 43 17.39 9.45 0.18
N GLN A 44 16.40 9.27 -0.70
CA GLN A 44 16.29 9.95 -2.00
C GLN A 44 17.48 9.68 -2.95
N ALA A 45 18.12 8.51 -2.82
CA ALA A 45 19.17 8.08 -3.75
C ALA A 45 18.62 7.90 -5.17
N TRP A 46 19.49 7.91 -6.16
CA TRP A 46 19.09 7.67 -7.56
C TRP A 46 18.58 6.25 -7.76
N LEU A 47 17.50 6.12 -8.54
CA LEU A 47 17.02 4.81 -8.96
C LEU A 47 18.01 4.16 -9.92
N PRO A 48 18.19 2.83 -9.84
CA PRO A 48 19.00 2.07 -10.79
C PRO A 48 18.49 2.24 -12.23
N GLU A 49 19.41 2.30 -13.19
CA GLU A 49 19.06 2.29 -14.60
C GLU A 49 18.43 0.96 -15.02
N GLY A 50 17.57 1.00 -16.05
CA GLY A 50 16.94 -0.20 -16.62
C GLY A 50 15.74 -0.74 -15.86
N LEU A 51 15.23 -0.01 -14.86
CA LEU A 51 13.95 -0.34 -14.23
C LEU A 51 12.79 -0.16 -15.21
N ASP A 52 11.83 -1.10 -15.16
CA ASP A 52 10.53 -0.91 -15.79
C ASP A 52 9.87 0.38 -15.30
N GLN A 53 9.33 1.16 -16.23
CA GLN A 53 8.77 2.48 -15.97
C GLN A 53 7.67 2.46 -14.90
N THR A 54 6.81 1.43 -14.91
CA THR A 54 5.72 1.30 -13.96
C THR A 54 6.26 1.08 -12.55
N ARG A 55 7.28 0.23 -12.42
CA ARG A 55 7.94 -0.04 -11.14
C ARG A 55 8.70 1.19 -10.63
N ALA A 56 9.42 1.87 -11.51
CA ALA A 56 10.10 3.12 -11.16
C ALA A 56 9.12 4.16 -10.62
N HIS A 57 7.96 4.31 -11.26
CA HIS A 57 6.90 5.22 -10.83
C HIS A 57 6.31 4.83 -9.47
N ASP A 58 6.08 3.53 -9.19
CA ASP A 58 5.61 3.08 -7.88
C ASP A 58 6.65 3.35 -6.77
N ILE A 59 7.95 3.15 -7.05
CA ILE A 59 9.03 3.42 -6.07
C ILE A 59 9.14 4.93 -5.80
N GLU A 60 9.11 5.76 -6.84
CA GLU A 60 9.13 7.21 -6.71
C GLU A 60 7.92 7.73 -5.93
N ALA A 61 6.74 7.14 -6.18
CA ALA A 61 5.53 7.46 -5.43
C ALA A 61 5.67 7.12 -3.94
N LEU A 62 6.24 5.97 -3.59
CA LEU A 62 6.54 5.60 -2.20
C LEU A 62 7.49 6.60 -1.55
N MET A 63 8.57 6.99 -2.23
CA MET A 63 9.50 8.01 -1.75
C MET A 63 8.74 9.30 -1.39
N HIS A 64 7.89 9.78 -2.26
CA HIS A 64 7.09 10.98 -1.99
C HIS A 64 6.13 10.81 -0.82
N VAL A 65 5.41 9.68 -0.75
CA VAL A 65 4.48 9.38 0.33
C VAL A 65 5.20 9.36 1.69
N PHE A 66 6.34 8.68 1.78
CA PHE A 66 7.08 8.60 3.04
C PHE A 66 7.77 9.91 3.41
N HIS A 67 8.28 10.66 2.43
CA HIS A 67 8.89 11.96 2.67
C HIS A 67 7.93 12.97 3.32
N ILE A 68 6.65 12.95 2.93
CA ILE A 68 5.64 13.82 3.54
C ILE A 68 4.90 13.15 4.69
N GLY A 69 5.09 11.84 4.91
CA GLY A 69 4.37 11.03 5.89
C GLY A 69 4.46 11.55 7.32
N GLY A 70 5.59 12.14 7.71
CA GLY A 70 5.77 12.77 9.01
C GLY A 70 4.89 14.01 9.27
N ARG A 71 4.22 14.53 8.23
CA ARG A 71 3.32 15.70 8.30
C ARG A 71 1.86 15.33 8.08
N ALA A 72 1.55 14.07 7.86
CA ALA A 72 0.23 13.63 7.45
C ALA A 72 -0.38 12.65 8.46
N PRO A 73 -1.70 12.71 8.69
CA PRO A 73 -2.37 11.93 9.72
C PRO A 73 -2.77 10.51 9.26
N TRP A 74 -2.02 9.89 8.34
CA TRP A 74 -2.29 8.52 7.95
C TRP A 74 -1.52 7.49 8.77
N LYS A 75 -2.12 6.33 8.91
CA LYS A 75 -1.50 5.16 9.52
C LYS A 75 -1.23 4.11 8.47
N ILE A 76 -0.03 3.54 8.53
CA ILE A 76 0.34 2.37 7.74
C ILE A 76 0.15 1.13 8.60
N VAL A 77 -0.46 0.11 8.03
CA VAL A 77 -0.85 -1.10 8.75
C VAL A 77 -0.42 -2.32 7.95
N ALA A 78 0.00 -3.36 8.65
CA ALA A 78 0.14 -4.71 8.12
C ALA A 78 -0.49 -5.70 9.12
N SER A 79 -0.70 -6.94 8.73
CA SER A 79 -1.27 -7.98 9.59
C SER A 79 -0.23 -9.02 9.97
N ARG A 80 -0.57 -9.88 10.94
CA ARG A 80 0.24 -11.05 11.25
C ARG A 80 0.43 -11.96 10.04
N LYS A 81 -0.56 -12.04 9.16
CA LYS A 81 -0.46 -12.77 7.90
C LYS A 81 0.65 -12.22 7.00
N THR A 82 0.82 -10.90 6.95
CA THR A 82 1.94 -10.26 6.23
C THR A 82 3.28 -10.72 6.79
N VAL A 83 3.43 -10.76 8.12
CA VAL A 83 4.63 -11.26 8.78
C VAL A 83 4.88 -12.74 8.46
N ASP A 84 3.81 -13.57 8.50
CA ASP A 84 3.90 -14.99 8.16
C ASP A 84 4.33 -15.22 6.69
N GLU A 85 3.90 -14.37 5.77
CA GLU A 85 4.34 -14.40 4.36
C GLU A 85 5.81 -14.00 4.20
N ILE A 86 6.22 -12.91 4.86
CA ILE A 86 7.62 -12.48 4.91
C ILE A 86 8.50 -13.61 5.44
N GLY A 87 8.03 -14.34 6.47
CA GLY A 87 8.74 -15.49 7.05
C GLY A 87 9.06 -16.60 6.05
N LYS A 88 8.36 -16.67 4.92
CA LYS A 88 8.59 -17.63 3.83
C LYS A 88 9.58 -17.14 2.78
N THR A 89 10.10 -15.93 2.88
CA THR A 89 11.11 -15.38 1.97
C THR A 89 12.36 -16.25 2.01
N PRO A 90 12.82 -16.81 0.88
CA PRO A 90 13.93 -17.79 0.87
C PRO A 90 15.25 -17.18 1.34
N ASP A 91 15.57 -15.97 0.90
CA ASP A 91 16.78 -15.25 1.30
C ASP A 91 16.67 -14.79 2.75
N ALA A 92 17.60 -15.26 3.60
CA ALA A 92 17.57 -14.97 5.02
C ALA A 92 17.84 -13.49 5.33
N ASN A 93 18.75 -12.84 4.59
CA ASN A 93 19.08 -11.44 4.80
C ASN A 93 17.92 -10.53 4.38
N VAL A 94 17.32 -10.82 3.22
CA VAL A 94 16.13 -10.09 2.75
C VAL A 94 14.95 -10.28 3.71
N ARG A 95 14.76 -11.50 4.21
CA ARG A 95 13.72 -11.80 5.18
C ARG A 95 13.89 -11.04 6.48
N GLU A 96 15.11 -10.97 7.03
CA GLU A 96 15.42 -10.24 8.25
C GLU A 96 15.15 -8.75 8.10
N LEU A 97 15.60 -8.14 7.02
CA LEU A 97 15.33 -6.74 6.69
C LEU A 97 13.82 -6.46 6.55
N LEU A 98 13.08 -7.35 5.89
CA LEU A 98 11.64 -7.22 5.74
C LEU A 98 10.90 -7.33 7.07
N LEU A 99 11.32 -8.25 7.95
CA LEU A 99 10.75 -8.41 9.28
C LEU A 99 11.01 -7.19 10.16
N ASP A 100 12.21 -6.64 10.11
CA ASP A 100 12.57 -5.42 10.84
C ASP A 100 11.71 -4.25 10.37
N TYR A 101 11.60 -4.06 9.07
CA TYR A 101 10.73 -3.05 8.46
C TYR A 101 9.26 -3.25 8.82
N ALA A 102 8.75 -4.47 8.68
CA ALA A 102 7.37 -4.79 9.00
C ALA A 102 7.05 -4.55 10.48
N SER A 103 7.96 -4.91 11.39
CA SER A 103 7.78 -4.67 12.82
C SER A 103 7.78 -3.18 13.19
N GLY A 104 8.52 -2.35 12.47
CA GLY A 104 8.48 -0.90 12.61
C GLY A 104 7.21 -0.25 12.05
N LEU A 105 6.60 -0.84 11.03
CA LEU A 105 5.39 -0.33 10.37
C LEU A 105 4.09 -0.94 10.91
N VAL A 106 4.16 -2.18 11.40
CA VAL A 106 3.02 -2.85 12.04
C VAL A 106 2.81 -2.19 13.40
N SER A 107 1.79 -1.41 13.54
CA SER A 107 1.31 -0.96 14.85
C SER A 107 1.06 -2.19 15.72
N LEU A 108 1.88 -2.37 16.74
CA LEU A 108 1.74 -3.42 17.75
C LEU A 108 0.32 -3.50 18.28
N PRO A 109 -0.09 -4.60 18.84
CA PRO A 109 -1.32 -5.34 18.61
C PRO A 109 -2.50 -4.37 18.55
N ASP A 110 -3.01 -4.17 17.36
CA ASP A 110 -4.32 -3.55 17.19
C ASP A 110 -5.34 -4.48 17.86
N GLU A 111 -6.19 -3.94 18.72
CA GLU A 111 -7.26 -4.66 19.41
C GLU A 111 -8.15 -5.45 18.45
N ASN A 112 -8.18 -5.02 17.19
CA ASN A 112 -8.91 -5.66 16.11
C ASN A 112 -8.16 -6.83 15.41
N SER A 113 -6.94 -7.16 15.82
CA SER A 113 -6.13 -8.15 15.11
C SER A 113 -6.77 -9.55 15.05
N ALA A 114 -7.43 -9.99 16.12
CA ALA A 114 -8.16 -11.26 16.17
C ALA A 114 -9.39 -11.24 15.26
N TYR A 115 -10.13 -10.14 15.24
CA TYR A 115 -11.26 -9.94 14.36
C TYR A 115 -10.83 -9.90 12.89
N ALA A 116 -9.74 -9.19 12.59
CA ALA A 116 -9.14 -9.11 11.27
C ALA A 116 -8.75 -10.49 10.72
N ALA A 117 -8.07 -11.30 11.51
CA ALA A 117 -7.71 -12.67 11.14
C ALA A 117 -8.95 -13.55 10.88
N THR A 118 -10.00 -13.36 11.67
CA THR A 118 -11.26 -14.08 11.48
C THR A 118 -11.97 -13.66 10.19
N LEU A 119 -12.03 -12.36 9.92
CA LEU A 119 -12.61 -11.82 8.69
C LEU A 119 -11.80 -12.27 7.46
N GLY A 120 -10.45 -12.21 7.54
CA GLY A 120 -9.57 -12.69 6.48
C GLY A 120 -9.90 -14.12 6.08
N ARG A 121 -9.97 -15.02 7.05
CA ARG A 121 -10.35 -16.43 6.78
C ARG A 121 -11.74 -16.58 6.17
N ARG A 122 -12.72 -15.77 6.56
CA ARG A 122 -14.07 -15.80 5.97
C ARG A 122 -14.08 -15.36 4.52
N LEU A 123 -13.18 -14.44 4.12
CA LEU A 123 -13.09 -13.98 2.74
C LEU A 123 -12.41 -14.98 1.79
N LEU A 124 -11.75 -16.02 2.30
CA LEU A 124 -11.14 -17.06 1.46
C LEU A 124 -12.15 -17.69 0.49
N ASP A 125 -13.34 -17.99 1.01
CA ASP A 125 -14.39 -18.71 0.28
C ASP A 125 -15.56 -17.78 -0.15
N ALA A 126 -15.44 -16.48 0.06
CA ALA A 126 -16.50 -15.56 -0.26
C ALA A 126 -16.65 -15.36 -1.79
N PRO A 127 -17.87 -15.45 -2.36
CA PRO A 127 -18.08 -15.38 -3.81
C PRO A 127 -17.54 -14.07 -4.43
N PHE A 128 -17.61 -12.95 -3.74
CA PHE A 128 -17.16 -11.65 -4.23
C PHE A 128 -15.62 -11.50 -4.24
N THR A 129 -14.88 -12.39 -3.58
CA THR A 129 -13.42 -12.46 -3.66
C THR A 129 -12.94 -13.53 -4.64
N ALA A 130 -13.84 -14.32 -5.22
CA ALA A 130 -13.50 -15.42 -6.13
C ALA A 130 -12.75 -14.96 -7.41
N ALA A 131 -12.87 -13.68 -7.76
CA ALA A 131 -12.09 -13.08 -8.87
C ALA A 131 -10.59 -13.04 -8.60
N LEU A 132 -10.17 -13.04 -7.34
CA LEU A 132 -8.76 -13.11 -6.95
C LEU A 132 -8.31 -14.57 -6.97
N PRO A 133 -7.28 -14.91 -7.78
CA PRO A 133 -6.85 -16.30 -7.92
C PRO A 133 -6.14 -16.83 -6.67
N ASP A 134 -5.39 -15.98 -5.96
CA ASP A 134 -4.63 -16.38 -4.78
C ASP A 134 -5.48 -16.26 -3.50
N PRO A 135 -5.68 -17.36 -2.76
CA PRO A 135 -6.32 -17.32 -1.45
C PRO A 135 -5.62 -16.40 -0.44
N SER A 136 -4.29 -16.26 -0.53
CA SER A 136 -3.52 -15.38 0.36
C SER A 136 -3.92 -13.92 0.17
N ASP A 137 -4.10 -13.47 -1.08
CA ASP A 137 -4.57 -12.12 -1.39
C ASP A 137 -5.96 -11.85 -0.79
N ARG A 138 -6.86 -12.85 -0.86
CA ARG A 138 -8.21 -12.74 -0.27
C ARG A 138 -8.15 -12.57 1.24
N GLU A 139 -7.29 -13.34 1.90
CA GLU A 139 -7.08 -13.27 3.35
C GLU A 139 -6.48 -11.91 3.76
N LEU A 140 -5.47 -11.42 3.05
CA LEU A 140 -4.85 -10.12 3.31
C LEU A 140 -5.84 -8.96 3.16
N ILE A 141 -6.67 -8.96 2.10
CA ILE A 141 -7.72 -7.96 1.92
C ILE A 141 -8.75 -8.03 3.07
N GLY A 142 -9.13 -9.22 3.49
CA GLY A 142 -10.01 -9.40 4.65
C GLY A 142 -9.39 -8.89 5.95
N ASN A 143 -8.11 -9.13 6.15
CA ASN A 143 -7.37 -8.57 7.29
C ASN A 143 -7.35 -7.05 7.25
N ALA A 144 -7.11 -6.45 6.09
CA ALA A 144 -7.12 -5.00 5.91
C ALA A 144 -8.47 -4.38 6.27
N ILE A 145 -9.58 -4.99 5.82
CA ILE A 145 -10.94 -4.57 6.18
C ILE A 145 -11.16 -4.71 7.69
N GLY A 146 -10.78 -5.85 8.27
CA GLY A 146 -10.94 -6.11 9.72
C GLY A 146 -10.13 -5.17 10.60
N LEU A 147 -9.00 -4.66 10.10
CA LEU A 147 -8.19 -3.63 10.73
C LEU A 147 -8.73 -2.21 10.47
N GLY A 148 -9.84 -2.06 9.77
CA GLY A 148 -10.46 -0.76 9.50
C GLY A 148 -9.65 0.09 8.51
N CYS A 149 -8.97 -0.53 7.56
CA CYS A 149 -8.21 0.22 6.55
C CYS A 149 -9.12 0.79 5.47
N ASP A 150 -8.83 2.01 5.03
CA ASP A 150 -9.51 2.68 3.92
C ASP A 150 -9.01 2.18 2.57
N ALA A 151 -7.76 1.74 2.53
CA ALA A 151 -7.11 1.27 1.31
C ALA A 151 -6.18 0.07 1.55
N PHE A 152 -6.11 -0.77 0.54
CA PHE A 152 -5.14 -1.84 0.37
C PHE A 152 -4.18 -1.44 -0.74
N CYS A 153 -2.93 -1.15 -0.38
CA CYS A 153 -1.90 -0.72 -1.32
C CYS A 153 -1.10 -1.93 -1.81
N THR A 154 -1.09 -2.14 -3.11
CA THR A 154 -0.41 -3.28 -3.75
C THR A 154 0.26 -2.90 -5.06
N CYS A 155 1.38 -3.58 -5.38
CA CYS A 155 2.02 -3.52 -6.70
C CYS A 155 1.61 -4.69 -7.61
N ASP A 156 0.78 -5.62 -7.15
CA ASP A 156 0.31 -6.73 -7.99
C ASP A 156 -0.79 -6.27 -8.96
N ARG A 157 -0.31 -5.81 -10.10
CA ARG A 157 -1.19 -5.35 -11.18
C ARG A 157 -1.89 -6.50 -11.90
N ARG A 158 -1.31 -7.70 -11.87
CA ARG A 158 -1.82 -8.83 -12.65
C ARG A 158 -2.99 -9.53 -11.98
N THR A 159 -2.87 -9.82 -10.69
CA THR A 159 -3.84 -10.64 -9.96
C THR A 159 -4.79 -9.81 -9.09
N ILE A 160 -4.35 -8.64 -8.57
CA ILE A 160 -5.16 -7.82 -7.68
C ILE A 160 -5.70 -6.57 -8.38
N VAL A 161 -4.82 -5.67 -8.88
CA VAL A 161 -5.26 -4.37 -9.42
C VAL A 161 -6.21 -4.52 -10.61
N ARG A 162 -5.93 -5.46 -11.53
CA ARG A 162 -6.82 -5.75 -12.68
C ARG A 162 -8.18 -6.32 -12.28
N LYS A 163 -8.28 -6.85 -11.08
CA LYS A 163 -9.51 -7.48 -10.56
C LYS A 163 -10.27 -6.63 -9.56
N ARG A 164 -9.76 -5.44 -9.24
CA ARG A 164 -10.36 -4.56 -8.21
C ARG A 164 -11.79 -4.14 -8.51
N GLU A 165 -12.20 -4.10 -9.78
CA GLU A 165 -13.58 -3.80 -10.15
C GLU A 165 -14.58 -4.84 -9.62
N TYR A 166 -14.15 -6.10 -9.45
CA TYR A 166 -14.97 -7.15 -8.85
C TYR A 166 -15.04 -7.06 -7.33
N LEU A 167 -14.21 -6.22 -6.72
CA LEU A 167 -14.12 -6.01 -5.28
C LEU A 167 -14.92 -4.77 -4.82
N HIS A 168 -15.69 -4.14 -5.70
CA HIS A 168 -16.43 -2.89 -5.41
C HIS A 168 -17.44 -3.00 -4.26
N GLN A 169 -17.86 -4.21 -3.88
CA GLN A 169 -18.74 -4.46 -2.73
C GLN A 169 -18.01 -4.44 -1.39
N LEU A 170 -16.68 -4.47 -1.40
CA LEU A 170 -15.88 -4.42 -0.19
C LEU A 170 -15.67 -2.98 0.26
N PRO A 171 -15.69 -2.71 1.57
CA PRO A 171 -15.49 -1.37 2.12
C PRO A 171 -14.00 -0.99 2.15
N ILE A 172 -13.27 -1.27 1.08
CA ILE A 172 -11.84 -0.98 0.96
C ILE A 172 -11.48 -0.66 -0.50
N ARG A 173 -10.60 0.31 -0.70
CA ARG A 173 -10.09 0.65 -2.03
C ARG A 173 -8.78 -0.09 -2.28
N VAL A 174 -8.68 -0.76 -3.43
CA VAL A 174 -7.40 -1.32 -3.90
C VAL A 174 -6.69 -0.25 -4.72
N ILE A 175 -5.52 0.16 -4.28
CA ILE A 175 -4.71 1.21 -4.90
C ILE A 175 -3.27 0.76 -5.12
N THR A 176 -2.60 1.36 -6.09
CA THR A 176 -1.15 1.26 -6.25
C THR A 176 -0.44 2.39 -5.51
N PRO A 177 0.89 2.28 -5.24
CA PRO A 177 1.66 3.38 -4.69
C PRO A 177 1.52 4.67 -5.49
N ALA A 178 1.53 4.59 -6.83
CA ALA A 178 1.36 5.73 -7.72
C ALA A 178 -0.03 6.38 -7.56
N GLU A 179 -1.08 5.58 -7.42
CA GLU A 179 -2.44 6.09 -7.16
C GLU A 179 -2.55 6.70 -5.76
N TRP A 180 -1.90 6.09 -4.76
CA TRP A 180 -1.86 6.67 -3.41
C TRP A 180 -1.20 8.06 -3.43
N TRP A 181 -0.04 8.18 -4.08
CA TRP A 181 0.60 9.47 -4.27
C TRP A 181 -0.28 10.47 -5.02
N ALA A 182 -1.00 10.04 -6.06
CA ALA A 182 -1.89 10.90 -6.82
C ALA A 182 -2.99 11.54 -5.94
N HIS A 183 -3.53 10.81 -4.95
CA HIS A 183 -4.48 11.35 -3.97
C HIS A 183 -3.87 12.39 -3.03
N ILE A 184 -2.59 12.24 -2.70
CA ILE A 184 -1.89 13.07 -1.73
C ILE A 184 -1.28 14.32 -2.37
N LYS A 185 -0.72 14.16 -3.57
CA LYS A 185 0.06 15.19 -4.28
C LYS A 185 -0.56 16.58 -4.29
N PRO A 186 -1.88 16.77 -4.56
CA PRO A 186 -2.50 18.09 -4.57
C PRO A 186 -2.41 18.81 -3.22
N TRP A 187 -2.34 18.05 -2.13
CA TRP A 187 -2.40 18.53 -0.75
C TRP A 187 -1.03 18.61 -0.07
N ALA A 188 0.01 18.12 -0.75
CA ALA A 188 1.38 18.10 -0.23
C ALA A 188 2.08 19.46 -0.22
N GLY A 189 1.50 20.51 -0.82
CA GLY A 189 2.06 21.86 -0.86
C GLY A 189 3.33 22.00 -1.71
N LEU A 190 3.55 21.11 -2.67
CA LEU A 190 4.75 21.07 -3.51
C LEU A 190 4.57 21.91 -4.77
N TRP A 191 5.09 23.16 -4.71
CA TRP A 191 5.15 24.09 -5.84
C TRP A 191 6.60 24.25 -6.32
N GLY A 192 6.81 24.37 -7.62
CA GLY A 192 8.09 24.62 -8.28
C GLY A 192 8.04 25.83 -9.21
#